data_93cb07e4ce201c42eb305c672a7a8559
#
_entry.id   93cb07e4ce201c42eb305c672a7a8559
#
_cell.length_a   1.000
_cell.length_b   1.000
_cell.length_c   1.000
_cell.angle_alpha   90.00
_cell.angle_beta   90.00
_cell.angle_gamma   90.00
#
_symmetry.space_group_name_H-M   'P 1'
#
loop_
_entity.id
_entity.type
_entity.pdbx_description
1 polymer ?
#
loop_
_entity_poly.entity_id
_entity_poly.type
_entity_poly.pdbx_seq_one_letter_code
_entity_poly.pdbx_strand_id
1 'polypeptide(L)'
;MTTEPTPITPLRILLLDDDPFMLSLLADMLEDLGQLNVRSESDARAALKTLPHFRPDLLICDLSMPEMDGIEFLRLAAESHFGGSVILLSGMDAGILKAAETLASAQGLTIIGACKKPVPPSMLADLLLQAAAQRTA
;
A
#
# COMPACT_ATOMS: atom_id res chain seq x y z
N MET A 1 -19.18 -5.34 -30.24
CA MET A 1 -19.24 -4.83 -28.88
C MET A 1 -17.85 -4.62 -28.34
N THR A 2 -17.51 -3.39 -28.05
CA THR A 2 -16.21 -3.07 -27.51
C THR A 2 -16.17 -3.50 -26.03
N THR A 3 -15.26 -4.38 -25.73
CA THR A 3 -14.97 -4.71 -24.34
C THR A 3 -14.05 -3.66 -23.77
N GLU A 4 -14.60 -2.66 -23.12
CA GLU A 4 -13.77 -1.79 -22.33
C GLU A 4 -13.43 -2.50 -21.02
N PRO A 5 -12.18 -2.35 -20.51
CA PRO A 5 -11.87 -2.88 -19.21
C PRO A 5 -12.77 -2.24 -18.15
N THR A 6 -13.25 -3.05 -17.22
CA THR A 6 -14.05 -2.54 -16.11
C THR A 6 -13.20 -1.52 -15.35
N PRO A 7 -13.70 -0.29 -15.16
CA PRO A 7 -12.95 0.70 -14.40
C PRO A 7 -12.75 0.21 -12.98
N ILE A 8 -11.55 0.42 -12.45
CA ILE A 8 -11.26 0.13 -11.05
C ILE A 8 -11.95 1.20 -10.19
N THR A 9 -12.69 0.78 -9.18
CA THR A 9 -13.35 1.69 -8.24
C THR A 9 -12.32 2.66 -7.66
N PRO A 10 -12.58 3.97 -7.66
CA PRO A 10 -11.67 4.92 -7.03
C PRO A 10 -11.48 4.62 -5.54
N LEU A 11 -10.23 4.61 -5.12
CA LEU A 11 -9.84 4.32 -3.75
C LEU A 11 -9.10 5.50 -3.15
N ARG A 12 -9.10 5.60 -1.84
CA ARG A 12 -8.23 6.50 -1.11
C ARG A 12 -6.96 5.71 -0.81
N ILE A 13 -5.84 6.16 -1.36
CA ILE A 13 -4.58 5.41 -1.31
C ILE A 13 -3.51 6.23 -0.61
N LEU A 14 -2.88 5.64 0.39
CA LEU A 14 -1.73 6.22 1.06
C LEU A 14 -0.48 5.47 0.64
N LEU A 15 0.50 6.20 0.12
CA LEU A 15 1.82 5.67 -0.23
C LEU A 15 2.82 6.05 0.85
N LEU A 16 3.59 5.09 1.30
CA LEU A 16 4.67 5.33 2.25
C LEU A 16 5.98 4.76 1.72
N ASP A 17 6.93 5.63 1.41
CA ASP A 17 8.26 5.27 0.92
C ASP A 17 9.19 6.44 1.17
N ASP A 18 10.39 6.20 1.67
CA ASP A 18 11.36 7.26 1.92
C ASP A 18 12.04 7.77 0.64
N ASP A 19 11.86 7.08 -0.48
CA ASP A 19 12.44 7.48 -1.76
C ASP A 19 11.42 8.31 -2.57
N PRO A 20 11.65 9.63 -2.75
CA PRO A 20 10.71 10.47 -3.49
C PRO A 20 10.55 10.05 -4.96
N PHE A 21 11.58 9.46 -5.56
CA PHE A 21 11.47 8.94 -6.92
C PHE A 21 10.46 7.79 -6.98
N MET A 22 10.51 6.87 -6.01
CA MET A 22 9.57 5.76 -5.95
C MET A 22 8.15 6.25 -5.68
N LEU A 23 7.98 7.24 -4.82
CA LEU A 23 6.66 7.84 -4.58
C LEU A 23 6.07 8.43 -5.85
N SER A 24 6.88 9.17 -6.63
CA SER A 24 6.43 9.74 -7.91
C SER A 24 6.07 8.66 -8.92
N LEU A 25 6.89 7.62 -9.00
CA LEU A 25 6.64 6.51 -9.93
C LEU A 25 5.34 5.80 -9.60
N LEU A 26 5.12 5.47 -8.33
CA LEU A 26 3.88 4.80 -7.90
C LEU A 26 2.66 5.70 -8.10
N ALA A 27 2.78 6.99 -7.80
CA ALA A 27 1.68 7.93 -8.01
C ALA A 27 1.30 8.02 -9.48
N ASP A 28 2.28 8.07 -10.37
CA ASP A 28 2.04 8.10 -11.82
C ASP A 28 1.37 6.81 -12.30
N MET A 29 1.83 5.66 -11.82
CA MET A 29 1.23 4.37 -12.16
C MET A 29 -0.24 4.31 -11.70
N LEU A 30 -0.52 4.79 -10.51
CA LEU A 30 -1.87 4.82 -9.96
C LEU A 30 -2.77 5.78 -10.76
N GLU A 31 -2.26 6.94 -11.13
CA GLU A 31 -2.99 7.89 -11.97
C GLU A 31 -3.36 7.26 -13.31
N ASP A 32 -2.43 6.55 -13.94
CA ASP A 32 -2.68 5.83 -15.18
C ASP A 32 -3.79 4.78 -15.04
N LEU A 33 -3.97 4.26 -13.83
CA LEU A 33 -5.01 3.28 -13.52
C LEU A 33 -6.30 3.94 -13.00
N GLY A 34 -6.41 5.26 -13.10
CA GLY A 34 -7.62 5.99 -12.72
C GLY A 34 -7.71 6.35 -11.24
N GLN A 35 -6.64 6.17 -10.47
CA GLN A 35 -6.62 6.47 -9.05
C GLN A 35 -6.06 7.86 -8.80
N LEU A 36 -6.94 8.81 -8.49
CA LEU A 36 -6.57 10.22 -8.34
C LEU A 36 -6.51 10.69 -6.89
N ASN A 37 -7.04 9.93 -5.95
CA ASN A 37 -7.05 10.29 -4.55
C ASN A 37 -5.91 9.58 -3.82
N VAL A 38 -4.69 10.00 -4.15
CA VAL A 38 -3.46 9.39 -3.65
C VAL A 38 -2.72 10.40 -2.80
N ARG A 39 -2.33 9.98 -1.61
CA ARG A 39 -1.52 10.78 -0.70
C ARG A 39 -0.18 10.08 -0.49
N SER A 40 0.90 10.83 -0.56
CA SER A 40 2.25 10.30 -0.39
C SER A 40 2.87 10.85 0.89
N GLU A 41 3.48 9.97 1.65
CA GLU A 41 4.28 10.34 2.82
C GLU A 41 5.64 9.67 2.71
N SER A 42 6.69 10.45 3.01
CA SER A 42 8.06 9.95 2.98
C SER A 42 8.58 9.59 4.38
N ASP A 43 7.77 9.79 5.39
CA ASP A 43 8.13 9.56 6.79
C ASP A 43 7.01 8.76 7.46
N ALA A 44 7.39 7.67 8.12
CA ALA A 44 6.44 6.77 8.77
C ALA A 44 5.65 7.47 9.88
N ARG A 45 6.25 8.38 10.61
CA ARG A 45 5.55 9.12 11.67
C ARG A 45 4.49 10.04 11.10
N ALA A 46 4.79 10.72 9.99
CA ALA A 46 3.81 11.53 9.28
C ALA A 46 2.67 10.68 8.76
N ALA A 47 2.99 9.50 8.23
CA ALA A 47 1.98 8.57 7.73
C ALA A 47 1.04 8.10 8.86
N LEU A 48 1.57 7.83 10.04
CA LEU A 48 0.74 7.46 11.20
C LEU A 48 -0.24 8.56 11.58
N LYS A 49 0.19 9.81 11.49
CA LYS A 49 -0.70 10.96 11.75
C LYS A 49 -1.76 11.13 10.66
N THR A 50 -1.41 10.76 9.43
CA THR A 50 -2.31 10.86 8.28
C THR A 50 -3.42 9.81 8.32
N LEU A 51 -3.14 8.62 8.83
CA LEU A 51 -4.07 7.49 8.80
C LEU A 51 -5.47 7.83 9.34
N PRO A 52 -5.64 8.41 10.55
CA PRO A 52 -6.97 8.64 11.09
C PRO A 52 -7.73 9.75 10.37
N HIS A 53 -7.04 10.65 9.68
CA HIS A 53 -7.67 11.76 8.96
C HIS A 53 -8.01 11.39 7.52
N PHE A 54 -7.08 10.78 6.83
CA PHE A 54 -7.24 10.40 5.44
C PHE A 54 -8.12 9.16 5.27
N ARG A 55 -8.03 8.22 6.19
CA ARG A 55 -8.76 6.95 6.17
C ARG A 55 -8.59 6.21 4.84
N PRO A 56 -7.37 5.81 4.48
CA PRO A 56 -7.17 5.17 3.20
C PRO A 56 -7.87 3.81 3.12
N ASP A 57 -8.34 3.47 1.93
CA ASP A 57 -8.84 2.13 1.62
C ASP A 57 -7.69 1.19 1.35
N LEU A 58 -6.55 1.74 0.93
CA LEU A 58 -5.36 0.98 0.59
C LEU A 58 -4.12 1.72 1.07
N LEU A 59 -3.25 0.99 1.73
CA LEU A 59 -1.93 1.45 2.13
C LEU A 59 -0.88 0.68 1.34
N ILE A 60 0.00 1.39 0.64
CA ILE A 60 1.15 0.79 -0.04
C ILE A 60 2.38 1.22 0.75
N CYS A 61 3.02 0.27 1.42
CA CYS A 61 4.05 0.54 2.41
C CYS A 61 5.40 -0.07 2.02
N ASP A 62 6.43 0.76 1.97
CA ASP A 62 7.81 0.30 1.87
C ASP A 62 8.27 -0.20 3.25
N LEU A 63 8.89 -1.37 3.27
CA LEU A 63 9.41 -1.96 4.51
C LEU A 63 10.78 -1.43 4.91
N SER A 64 11.51 -0.81 3.98
CA SER A 64 12.88 -0.34 4.21
C SER A 64 12.92 1.16 4.37
N MET A 65 12.84 1.64 5.61
CA MET A 65 12.93 3.08 5.89
C MET A 65 13.87 3.33 7.06
N PRO A 66 14.62 4.47 7.03
CA PRO A 66 15.75 4.66 7.96
C PRO A 66 15.37 4.89 9.42
N GLU A 67 14.38 5.68 9.75
CA GLU A 67 14.11 6.06 11.14
C GLU A 67 13.11 5.17 11.85
N MET A 68 12.04 4.84 11.17
CA MET A 68 11.04 3.88 11.64
C MET A 68 10.83 2.93 10.48
N ASP A 69 11.20 1.67 10.64
CA ASP A 69 11.06 0.71 9.56
C ASP A 69 9.57 0.39 9.31
N GLY A 70 9.31 -0.20 8.14
CA GLY A 70 7.95 -0.52 7.76
C GLY A 70 7.28 -1.52 8.70
N ILE A 71 8.04 -2.40 9.34
CA ILE A 71 7.50 -3.39 10.27
C ILE A 71 6.95 -2.69 11.52
N GLU A 72 7.70 -1.74 12.08
CA GLU A 72 7.22 -0.98 13.22
C GLU A 72 6.03 -0.10 12.85
N PHE A 73 6.06 0.52 11.68
CA PHE A 73 4.92 1.30 11.19
C PHE A 73 3.66 0.43 11.12
N LEU A 74 3.78 -0.79 10.56
CA LEU A 74 2.65 -1.71 10.45
C LEU A 74 2.10 -2.12 11.81
N ARG A 75 2.98 -2.35 12.79
CA ARG A 75 2.56 -2.66 14.15
C ARG A 75 1.71 -1.52 14.73
N LEU A 76 2.16 -0.29 14.56
CA LEU A 76 1.46 0.89 15.06
C LEU A 76 0.15 1.13 14.30
N ALA A 77 0.14 0.88 13.00
CA ALA A 77 -1.09 0.96 12.20
C ALA A 77 -2.13 -0.07 12.68
N ALA A 78 -1.69 -1.28 13.01
CA ALA A 78 -2.56 -2.32 13.55
C ALA A 78 -3.11 -1.91 14.92
N GLU A 79 -2.29 -1.32 15.79
CA GLU A 79 -2.74 -0.81 17.08
C GLU A 79 -3.77 0.30 16.93
N SER A 80 -3.70 1.08 15.84
CA SER A 80 -4.68 2.12 15.53
C SER A 80 -5.94 1.58 14.87
N HIS A 81 -6.07 0.27 14.74
CA HIS A 81 -7.22 -0.40 14.11
C HIS A 81 -7.41 0.00 12.64
N PHE A 82 -6.31 0.10 11.88
CA PHE A 82 -6.40 0.36 10.46
C PHE A 82 -7.16 -0.77 9.75
N GLY A 83 -8.27 -0.44 9.11
CA GLY A 83 -9.16 -1.43 8.49
C GLY A 83 -9.04 -1.58 6.99
N GLY A 84 -8.17 -0.82 6.33
CA GLY A 84 -7.97 -0.92 4.89
C GLY A 84 -7.08 -2.09 4.49
N SER A 85 -6.90 -2.25 3.18
CA SER A 85 -5.97 -3.25 2.63
C SER A 85 -4.55 -2.73 2.64
N VAL A 86 -3.57 -3.64 2.70
CA VAL A 86 -2.15 -3.29 2.72
C VAL A 86 -1.41 -4.04 1.64
N ILE A 87 -0.58 -3.32 0.89
CA ILE A 87 0.41 -3.89 -0.02
C ILE A 87 1.79 -3.56 0.55
N LEU A 88 2.62 -4.58 0.72
CA LEU A 88 3.99 -4.41 1.19
C LEU A 88 4.94 -4.41 0.00
N LEU A 89 5.86 -3.44 -0.03
CA LEU A 89 6.90 -3.36 -1.04
C LEU A 89 8.26 -3.41 -0.36
N SER A 90 9.22 -4.08 -0.99
CA SER A 90 10.58 -4.14 -0.45
C SER A 90 11.60 -4.36 -1.56
N GLY A 91 12.76 -3.71 -1.43
CA GLY A 91 13.93 -4.02 -2.23
C GLY A 91 14.77 -5.14 -1.62
N MET A 92 14.33 -5.66 -0.47
CA MET A 92 15.07 -6.69 0.26
C MET A 92 14.76 -8.09 -0.22
N ASP A 93 15.38 -9.05 0.42
CA ASP A 93 15.21 -10.46 0.13
C ASP A 93 13.77 -10.95 0.41
N ALA A 94 13.36 -11.94 -0.36
CA ALA A 94 11.99 -12.46 -0.30
C ALA A 94 11.64 -13.09 1.05
N GLY A 95 12.63 -13.60 1.78
CA GLY A 95 12.39 -14.18 3.11
C GLY A 95 11.98 -13.13 4.13
N ILE A 96 12.60 -11.96 4.08
CA ILE A 96 12.26 -10.84 4.96
C ILE A 96 10.85 -10.32 4.63
N LEU A 97 10.54 -10.21 3.35
CA LEU A 97 9.23 -9.78 2.89
C LEU A 97 8.13 -10.74 3.37
N LYS A 98 8.38 -12.04 3.27
CA LYS A 98 7.43 -13.08 3.71
C LYS A 98 7.25 -13.04 5.22
N ALA A 99 8.32 -12.86 5.98
CA ALA A 99 8.24 -12.77 7.43
C ALA A 99 7.43 -11.54 7.87
N ALA A 100 7.62 -10.41 7.20
CA ALA A 100 6.88 -9.19 7.48
C ALA A 100 5.39 -9.37 7.17
N GLU A 101 5.06 -10.01 6.07
CA GLU A 101 3.68 -10.32 5.70
C GLU A 101 3.00 -11.17 6.78
N THR A 102 3.66 -12.22 7.21
CA THR A 102 3.15 -13.12 8.23
C THR A 102 2.90 -12.38 9.55
N LEU A 103 3.87 -11.57 9.96
CA LEU A 103 3.75 -10.82 11.21
C LEU A 103 2.62 -9.80 11.17
N ALA A 104 2.53 -9.03 10.08
CA ALA A 104 1.49 -8.02 9.93
C ALA A 104 0.10 -8.65 9.89
N SER A 105 -0.06 -9.76 9.21
CA SER A 105 -1.33 -10.50 9.17
C SER A 105 -1.72 -11.00 10.56
N ALA A 106 -0.75 -11.48 11.33
CA ALA A 106 -0.99 -11.94 12.71
C ALA A 106 -1.42 -10.79 13.61
N GLN A 107 -1.03 -9.57 13.29
CA GLN A 107 -1.42 -8.36 14.04
C GLN A 107 -2.80 -7.83 13.64
N GLY A 108 -3.46 -8.46 12.68
CA GLY A 108 -4.82 -8.09 12.28
C GLY A 108 -4.91 -7.23 11.03
N LEU A 109 -3.81 -6.96 10.35
CA LEU A 109 -3.84 -6.21 9.10
C LEU A 109 -4.24 -7.11 7.93
N THR A 110 -4.94 -6.54 6.97
CA THR A 110 -5.35 -7.25 5.75
C THR A 110 -4.30 -7.06 4.67
N ILE A 111 -3.36 -7.99 4.58
CA ILE A 111 -2.28 -7.92 3.59
C ILE A 111 -2.76 -8.60 2.31
N ILE A 112 -2.89 -7.83 1.22
CA ILE A 112 -3.35 -8.36 -0.06
C ILE A 112 -2.22 -8.60 -1.04
N GLY A 113 -1.03 -8.11 -0.76
CA GLY A 113 0.14 -8.34 -1.61
C GLY A 113 1.43 -8.01 -0.89
N ALA A 114 2.48 -8.72 -1.26
CA ALA A 114 3.84 -8.50 -0.77
C ALA A 114 4.77 -8.66 -1.97
N CYS A 115 5.35 -7.56 -2.43
CA CYS A 115 6.02 -7.51 -3.71
C CYS A 115 7.42 -6.94 -3.59
N LYS A 116 8.34 -7.46 -4.40
CA LYS A 116 9.66 -6.83 -4.57
C LYS A 116 9.52 -5.61 -5.48
N LYS A 117 10.27 -4.58 -5.18
CA LYS A 117 10.38 -3.41 -6.05
C LYS A 117 11.23 -3.73 -7.29
N PRO A 118 10.90 -3.17 -8.45
CA PRO A 118 9.69 -2.38 -8.74
C PRO A 118 8.48 -3.29 -8.98
N VAL A 119 7.29 -2.83 -8.58
CA VAL A 119 6.08 -3.59 -8.84
C VAL A 119 5.64 -3.38 -10.29
N PRO A 120 5.36 -4.47 -11.06
CA PRO A 120 4.89 -4.32 -12.43
C PRO A 120 3.50 -3.67 -12.48
N PRO A 121 3.21 -2.83 -13.50
CA PRO A 121 1.90 -2.19 -13.61
C PRO A 121 0.72 -3.17 -13.63
N SER A 122 0.87 -4.31 -14.28
CA SER A 122 -0.20 -5.34 -14.33
C SER A 122 -0.48 -5.92 -12.94
N MET A 123 0.55 -6.14 -12.14
CA MET A 123 0.38 -6.62 -10.78
C MET A 123 -0.29 -5.57 -9.92
N LEU A 124 0.10 -4.30 -10.06
CA LEU A 124 -0.54 -3.23 -9.31
C LEU A 124 -2.03 -3.12 -9.67
N ALA A 125 -2.38 -3.23 -10.95
CA ALA A 125 -3.76 -3.22 -11.38
C ALA A 125 -4.57 -4.35 -10.72
N ASP A 126 -4.03 -5.57 -10.69
CA ASP A 126 -4.69 -6.71 -10.04
C ASP A 126 -4.89 -6.49 -8.55
N LEU A 127 -3.90 -5.92 -7.88
CA LEU A 127 -3.99 -5.62 -6.45
C LEU A 127 -5.01 -4.53 -6.16
N LEU A 128 -5.15 -3.54 -7.04
CA LEU A 128 -6.19 -2.53 -6.90
C LEU A 128 -7.59 -3.14 -6.99
N LEU A 129 -7.78 -4.10 -7.88
CA LEU A 129 -9.06 -4.82 -7.98
C LEU A 129 -9.37 -5.58 -6.68
N GLN A 130 -8.35 -6.20 -6.09
CA GLN A 130 -8.51 -6.89 -4.80
C GLN A 130 -8.85 -5.90 -3.68
N ALA A 131 -8.18 -4.75 -3.64
CA ALA A 131 -8.45 -3.72 -2.64
C ALA A 131 -9.88 -3.19 -2.77
N ALA A 132 -10.35 -2.97 -3.99
CA ALA A 132 -11.72 -2.53 -4.24
C ALA A 132 -12.73 -3.57 -3.76
N ALA A 133 -12.46 -4.85 -3.97
CA ALA A 133 -13.33 -5.94 -3.50
C ALA A 133 -13.39 -5.99 -1.97
N GLN A 134 -12.26 -5.78 -1.29
CA GLN A 134 -12.22 -5.74 0.17
C GLN A 134 -13.03 -4.57 0.73
N ARG A 135 -13.00 -3.42 0.05
CA ARG A 135 -13.72 -2.24 0.49
C ARG A 135 -15.23 -2.44 0.48
N THR A 136 -15.74 -3.22 -0.46
CA THR A 136 -17.18 -3.47 -0.63
C THR A 136 -17.66 -4.70 0.15
N ALA A 137 -16.76 -5.45 0.74
CA ALA A 137 -17.10 -6.67 1.48
C ALA A 137 -17.69 -6.36 2.86
#